data_4eac75d598c49aa60ae1de85a1a7c376
#
_entry.id   4eac75d598c49aa60ae1de85a1a7c376
#
_cell.length_a   1.000
_cell.length_b   1.000
_cell.length_c   1.000
_cell.angle_alpha   90.00
_cell.angle_beta   90.00
_cell.angle_gamma   90.00
#
_symmetry.space_group_name_H-M   'P 1'
#
loop_
_entity.id
_entity.type
_entity.pdbx_description
1 polymer ?
#
loop_
_entity_poly.entity_id
_entity_poly.type
_entity_poly.pdbx_seq_one_letter_code
_entity_poly.pdbx_strand_id
1 'polypeptide(L)'
;MYKRQVLLESGTMGRAAVPSGASTGSREAIELRDGDKKRYLGKGVLKAVENINTEISEAVLGLDASEQAFLDRTMIDLDGTDNKGRLGANATLAVSMAVARAAAEESGLPLYRYFGGMGGMQMPVPMMNVINGGAHANNSLDLQEFMIIPVGLSLIHI
;
A
#
# COMPACT_ATOMS: atom_id res chain seq x y z
N MET A 1 -6.10 2.11 9.97
CA MET A 1 -5.25 1.00 9.49
C MET A 1 -6.17 -0.16 9.12
N TYR A 2 -6.12 -0.62 7.87
CA TYR A 2 -6.97 -1.70 7.34
C TYR A 2 -6.13 -2.93 7.17
N LYS A 3 -6.60 -4.04 7.70
CA LYS A 3 -5.93 -5.34 7.57
C LYS A 3 -6.75 -6.21 6.65
N ARG A 4 -6.12 -6.79 5.64
CA ARG A 4 -6.70 -7.77 4.74
C ARG A 4 -5.90 -9.07 4.78
N GLN A 5 -6.59 -10.15 4.47
CA GLN A 5 -6.03 -11.48 4.43
C GLN A 5 -6.40 -12.12 3.10
N VAL A 6 -5.44 -12.85 2.55
CA VAL A 6 -5.62 -13.73 1.39
C VAL A 6 -5.22 -15.11 1.83
N LEU A 7 -6.02 -16.10 1.50
CA LEU A 7 -5.77 -17.52 1.74
C LEU A 7 -5.59 -18.21 0.39
N LEU A 8 -4.46 -18.87 0.20
CA LEU A 8 -4.18 -19.70 -0.97
C LEU A 8 -4.78 -21.11 -0.81
N GLU A 9 -4.93 -21.84 -1.89
CA GLU A 9 -5.42 -23.23 -1.87
C GLU A 9 -4.55 -24.15 -1.01
N SER A 10 -3.24 -23.88 -0.94
CA SER A 10 -2.29 -24.58 -0.07
C SER A 10 -2.55 -24.39 1.43
N GLY A 11 -3.35 -23.41 1.81
CA GLY A 11 -3.55 -22.97 3.18
C GLY A 11 -2.61 -21.86 3.61
N THR A 12 -1.70 -21.41 2.75
CA THR A 12 -0.79 -20.29 3.04
C THR A 12 -1.56 -18.98 3.09
N MET A 13 -1.29 -18.15 4.11
CA MET A 13 -2.04 -16.92 4.35
C MET A 13 -1.14 -15.69 4.29
N GLY A 14 -1.49 -14.74 3.43
CA GLY A 14 -0.89 -13.40 3.43
C GLY A 14 -1.78 -12.39 4.12
N ARG A 15 -1.16 -11.49 4.89
CA ARG A 15 -1.85 -10.39 5.59
C ARG A 15 -1.16 -9.07 5.37
N ALA A 16 -1.92 -8.06 5.00
CA ALA A 16 -1.41 -6.70 4.84
C ALA A 16 -2.29 -5.67 5.54
N ALA A 17 -1.66 -4.54 5.86
CA ALA A 17 -2.33 -3.38 6.42
C ALA A 17 -1.94 -2.15 5.61
N VAL A 18 -2.92 -1.43 5.08
CA VAL A 18 -2.68 -0.21 4.32
C VAL A 18 -2.71 0.99 5.28
N PRO A 19 -1.64 1.77 5.34
CA PRO A 19 -1.63 3.02 6.08
C PRO A 19 -2.49 4.08 5.37
N SER A 20 -2.91 5.09 6.12
CA SER A 20 -3.55 6.27 5.58
C SER A 20 -2.50 7.27 5.10
N GLY A 21 -2.75 7.94 3.98
CA GLY A 21 -1.96 9.10 3.55
C GLY A 21 -2.23 10.32 4.42
N ALA A 22 -1.18 11.10 4.71
CA ALA A 22 -1.30 12.32 5.52
C ALA A 22 -1.62 13.55 4.68
N SER A 23 -1.07 13.63 3.47
CA SER A 23 -1.32 14.69 2.49
C SER A 23 -1.72 14.08 1.16
N THR A 24 -2.43 14.85 0.35
CA THR A 24 -2.91 14.40 -0.97
C THR A 24 -2.45 15.37 -2.06
N GLY A 25 -1.88 14.81 -3.11
CA GLY A 25 -1.59 15.54 -4.35
C GLY A 25 -2.75 15.44 -5.35
N SER A 26 -2.80 16.37 -6.29
CA SER A 26 -3.86 16.41 -7.31
C SER A 26 -3.87 15.21 -8.26
N ARG A 27 -2.79 14.44 -8.30
CA ARG A 27 -2.61 13.26 -9.17
C ARG A 27 -2.50 11.95 -8.41
N GLU A 28 -2.74 11.97 -7.09
CA GLU A 28 -2.70 10.76 -6.29
C GLU A 28 -3.94 9.90 -6.50
N ALA A 29 -3.75 8.60 -6.28
CA ALA A 29 -4.85 7.66 -6.23
C ALA A 29 -5.73 7.93 -5.00
N ILE A 30 -7.05 7.78 -5.16
CA ILE A 30 -8.03 8.14 -4.14
C ILE A 30 -8.08 7.09 -3.02
N GLU A 31 -7.86 7.52 -1.80
CA GLU A 31 -8.19 6.75 -0.61
C GLU A 31 -9.70 6.85 -0.34
N LEU A 32 -10.44 5.75 -0.58
CA LEU A 32 -11.89 5.75 -0.44
C LEU A 32 -12.28 5.81 1.03
N ARG A 33 -13.06 6.84 1.39
CA ARG A 33 -13.61 7.08 2.72
C ARG A 33 -15.12 7.12 2.69
N ASP A 34 -15.76 6.69 3.79
CA ASP A 34 -17.21 6.62 3.89
C ASP A 34 -17.87 8.00 3.94
N GLY A 35 -17.19 9.00 4.53
CA GLY A 35 -17.68 10.37 4.70
C GLY A 35 -18.71 10.52 5.83
N ASP A 36 -19.08 9.45 6.53
CA ASP A 36 -20.01 9.53 7.67
C ASP A 36 -19.31 10.13 8.89
N LYS A 37 -19.66 11.38 9.18
CA LYS A 37 -19.08 12.14 10.32
C LYS A 37 -19.33 11.51 11.68
N LYS A 38 -20.38 10.70 11.82
CA LYS A 38 -20.71 9.99 13.07
C LYS A 38 -19.77 8.83 13.34
N ARG A 39 -19.05 8.36 12.32
CA ARG A 39 -18.12 7.23 12.41
C ARG A 39 -16.71 7.68 12.04
N TYR A 40 -15.79 7.62 13.03
CA TYR A 40 -14.39 8.03 12.86
C TYR A 40 -14.20 9.41 12.19
N LEU A 41 -15.09 10.38 12.50
CA LEU A 41 -15.07 11.73 11.95
C LEU A 41 -15.08 11.78 10.40
N GLY A 42 -15.79 10.84 9.76
CA GLY A 42 -15.85 10.71 8.31
C GLY A 42 -14.74 9.84 7.69
N LYS A 43 -13.78 9.39 8.51
CA LYS A 43 -12.62 8.61 8.03
C LYS A 43 -12.85 7.09 8.03
N GLY A 44 -14.08 6.62 8.15
CA GLY A 44 -14.45 5.22 8.01
C GLY A 44 -14.19 4.69 6.59
N VAL A 45 -14.16 3.36 6.41
CA VAL A 45 -13.82 2.70 5.15
C VAL A 45 -14.64 1.44 4.89
N LEU A 46 -15.87 1.44 5.34
CA LEU A 46 -16.77 0.31 5.09
C LEU A 46 -16.97 0.07 3.60
N LYS A 47 -17.07 1.13 2.79
CA LYS A 47 -17.19 1.02 1.33
C LYS A 47 -15.99 0.30 0.71
N ALA A 48 -14.76 0.68 1.10
CA ALA A 48 -13.57 -0.02 0.63
C ALA A 48 -13.53 -1.49 1.09
N VAL A 49 -14.01 -1.77 2.29
CA VAL A 49 -14.16 -3.13 2.83
C VAL A 49 -15.16 -3.94 2.02
N GLU A 50 -16.30 -3.36 1.68
CA GLU A 50 -17.33 -3.97 0.86
C GLU A 50 -16.80 -4.30 -0.54
N ASN A 51 -16.17 -3.33 -1.20
CA ASN A 51 -15.55 -3.54 -2.52
C ASN A 51 -14.56 -4.70 -2.52
N ILE A 52 -13.76 -4.86 -1.45
CA ILE A 52 -12.84 -6.01 -1.34
C ILE A 52 -13.59 -7.32 -1.19
N ASN A 53 -14.64 -7.36 -0.37
CA ASN A 53 -15.35 -8.60 -0.06
C ASN A 53 -16.33 -9.03 -1.17
N THR A 54 -16.60 -8.17 -2.13
CA THR A 54 -17.49 -8.41 -3.26
C THR A 54 -16.71 -8.37 -4.58
N GLU A 55 -16.74 -7.25 -5.30
CA GLU A 55 -16.22 -7.14 -6.66
C GLU A 55 -14.75 -7.53 -6.79
N ILE A 56 -13.88 -7.06 -5.90
CA ILE A 56 -12.44 -7.39 -5.98
C ILE A 56 -12.23 -8.88 -5.69
N SER A 57 -12.89 -9.41 -4.66
CA SER A 57 -12.80 -10.83 -4.31
C SER A 57 -13.22 -11.72 -5.48
N GLU A 58 -14.34 -11.41 -6.13
CA GLU A 58 -14.84 -12.16 -7.28
C GLU A 58 -13.87 -12.10 -8.48
N ALA A 59 -13.26 -10.94 -8.72
CA ALA A 59 -12.36 -10.74 -9.84
C ALA A 59 -10.99 -11.41 -9.67
N VAL A 60 -10.52 -11.58 -8.43
CA VAL A 60 -9.19 -12.16 -8.15
C VAL A 60 -9.23 -13.62 -7.73
N LEU A 61 -10.42 -14.16 -7.45
CA LEU A 61 -10.58 -15.55 -7.03
C LEU A 61 -10.10 -16.50 -8.13
N GLY A 62 -9.23 -17.44 -7.77
CA GLY A 62 -8.67 -18.42 -8.71
C GLY A 62 -7.52 -17.91 -9.57
N LEU A 63 -7.08 -16.67 -9.40
CA LEU A 63 -5.86 -16.18 -10.05
C LEU A 63 -4.61 -16.75 -9.35
N ASP A 64 -3.55 -16.95 -10.13
CA ASP A 64 -2.26 -17.38 -9.60
C ASP A 64 -1.64 -16.22 -8.79
N ALA A 65 -1.38 -16.48 -7.51
CA ALA A 65 -0.80 -15.49 -6.59
C ALA A 65 0.64 -15.10 -6.94
N SER A 66 1.35 -15.91 -7.74
CA SER A 66 2.69 -15.60 -8.23
C SER A 66 2.69 -14.56 -9.36
N GLU A 67 1.56 -14.42 -10.06
CA GLU A 67 1.37 -13.49 -11.18
C GLU A 67 0.93 -12.10 -10.69
N GLN A 68 1.74 -11.46 -9.83
CA GLN A 68 1.42 -10.18 -9.19
C GLN A 68 1.01 -9.09 -10.18
N ALA A 69 1.74 -8.97 -11.29
CA ALA A 69 1.45 -7.94 -12.29
C ALA A 69 0.08 -8.14 -12.96
N PHE A 70 -0.30 -9.38 -13.20
CA PHE A 70 -1.60 -9.72 -13.78
C PHE A 70 -2.74 -9.44 -12.80
N LEU A 71 -2.56 -9.83 -11.53
CA LEU A 71 -3.51 -9.56 -10.46
C LEU A 71 -3.73 -8.05 -10.26
N ASP A 72 -2.66 -7.29 -10.17
CA ASP A 72 -2.72 -5.84 -10.01
C ASP A 72 -3.40 -5.18 -11.22
N ARG A 73 -3.09 -5.63 -12.43
CA ARG A 73 -3.74 -5.14 -13.65
C ARG A 73 -5.23 -5.43 -13.68
N THR A 74 -5.63 -6.64 -13.26
CA THR A 74 -7.05 -7.02 -13.15
C THR A 74 -7.80 -6.07 -12.24
N MET A 75 -7.25 -5.72 -11.07
CA MET A 75 -7.88 -4.76 -10.16
C MET A 75 -7.92 -3.33 -10.71
N ILE A 76 -6.90 -2.91 -11.44
CA ILE A 76 -6.84 -1.58 -12.10
C ILE A 76 -7.90 -1.50 -13.19
N ASP A 77 -8.01 -2.50 -14.02
CA ASP A 77 -8.99 -2.55 -15.11
C ASP A 77 -10.43 -2.68 -14.56
N LEU A 78 -10.61 -3.41 -13.46
CA LEU A 78 -11.88 -3.49 -12.74
C LEU A 78 -12.29 -2.12 -12.20
N ASP A 79 -11.38 -1.34 -11.63
CA ASP A 79 -11.67 0.03 -11.16
C ASP A 79 -12.07 0.93 -12.33
N GLY A 80 -11.34 0.90 -13.43
CA GLY A 80 -11.63 1.61 -14.67
C GLY A 80 -11.49 3.13 -14.58
N THR A 81 -10.93 3.67 -13.48
CA THR A 81 -10.68 5.10 -13.31
C THR A 81 -9.19 5.39 -13.23
N ASP A 82 -8.76 6.58 -13.68
CA ASP A 82 -7.34 6.96 -13.69
C ASP A 82 -6.72 6.99 -12.29
N ASN A 83 -7.52 7.32 -11.28
CA ASN A 83 -7.07 7.56 -9.91
C ASN A 83 -7.58 6.52 -8.90
N LYS A 84 -8.12 5.38 -9.35
CA LYS A 84 -8.68 4.32 -8.51
C LYS A 84 -9.81 4.81 -7.58
N GLY A 85 -10.58 5.79 -8.08
CA GLY A 85 -11.61 6.45 -7.28
C GLY A 85 -12.87 5.60 -7.08
N ARG A 86 -13.13 4.60 -7.91
CA ARG A 86 -14.33 3.76 -7.81
C ARG A 86 -14.22 2.72 -6.70
N LEU A 87 -13.18 1.92 -6.71
CA LEU A 87 -12.94 0.87 -5.72
C LEU A 87 -12.17 1.38 -4.50
N GLY A 88 -11.31 2.36 -4.73
CA GLY A 88 -10.42 2.93 -3.72
C GLY A 88 -9.01 2.35 -3.79
N ALA A 89 -8.00 3.21 -3.82
CA ALA A 89 -6.60 2.80 -3.79
C ALA A 89 -6.26 2.00 -2.53
N ASN A 90 -6.87 2.32 -1.40
CA ASN A 90 -6.71 1.57 -0.16
C ASN A 90 -7.28 0.15 -0.26
N ALA A 91 -8.34 -0.06 -1.02
CA ALA A 91 -8.91 -1.39 -1.25
C ALA A 91 -7.97 -2.23 -2.15
N THR A 92 -7.62 -1.71 -3.32
CA THR A 92 -6.76 -2.42 -4.29
C THR A 92 -5.37 -2.71 -3.72
N LEU A 93 -4.75 -1.73 -3.06
CA LEU A 93 -3.43 -1.91 -2.44
C LEU A 93 -3.45 -2.94 -1.30
N ALA A 94 -4.54 -3.00 -0.52
CA ALA A 94 -4.65 -3.97 0.56
C ALA A 94 -4.65 -5.42 0.04
N VAL A 95 -5.33 -5.68 -1.07
CA VAL A 95 -5.36 -7.00 -1.72
C VAL A 95 -4.00 -7.30 -2.36
N SER A 96 -3.45 -6.39 -3.16
CA SER A 96 -2.15 -6.53 -3.80
C SER A 96 -1.04 -6.90 -2.80
N MET A 97 -0.93 -6.15 -1.70
CA MET A 97 0.06 -6.43 -0.65
C MET A 97 -0.18 -7.75 0.09
N ALA A 98 -1.44 -8.13 0.30
CA ALA A 98 -1.76 -9.39 0.97
C ALA A 98 -1.41 -10.59 0.08
N VAL A 99 -1.69 -10.51 -1.22
CA VAL A 99 -1.31 -11.55 -2.21
C VAL A 99 0.20 -11.67 -2.30
N ALA A 100 0.94 -10.57 -2.42
CA ALA A 100 2.40 -10.59 -2.47
C ALA A 100 3.02 -11.28 -1.23
N ARG A 101 2.44 -11.06 -0.05
CA ARG A 101 2.88 -11.73 1.18
C ARG A 101 2.55 -13.22 1.19
N ALA A 102 1.36 -13.60 0.71
CA ALA A 102 0.99 -15.00 0.58
C ALA A 102 1.93 -15.73 -0.40
N ALA A 103 2.18 -15.14 -1.57
CA ALA A 103 3.06 -15.71 -2.58
C ALA A 103 4.52 -15.83 -2.11
N ALA A 104 5.02 -14.84 -1.37
CA ALA A 104 6.35 -14.91 -0.78
C ALA A 104 6.46 -16.04 0.26
N GLU A 105 5.48 -16.15 1.15
CA GLU A 105 5.40 -17.24 2.15
C GLU A 105 5.31 -18.61 1.49
N GLU A 106 4.46 -18.75 0.48
CA GLU A 106 4.30 -19.97 -0.32
C GLU A 106 5.63 -20.39 -0.99
N SER A 107 6.40 -19.41 -1.47
CA SER A 107 7.72 -19.63 -2.07
C SER A 107 8.82 -19.89 -1.05
N GLY A 108 8.53 -19.80 0.26
CA GLY A 108 9.54 -19.93 1.32
C GLY A 108 10.54 -18.76 1.34
N LEU A 109 10.17 -17.60 0.79
CA LEU A 109 11.05 -16.44 0.68
C LEU A 109 10.59 -15.28 1.56
N PRO A 110 11.51 -14.55 2.19
CA PRO A 110 11.15 -13.27 2.79
C PRO A 110 10.74 -12.27 1.69
N LEU A 111 9.79 -11.38 2.00
CA LEU A 111 9.16 -10.49 1.02
C LEU A 111 10.18 -9.64 0.22
N TYR A 112 11.25 -9.17 0.87
CA TYR A 112 12.28 -8.40 0.18
C TYR A 112 13.03 -9.23 -0.89
N ARG A 113 13.20 -10.53 -0.63
CA ARG A 113 13.83 -11.44 -1.58
C ARG A 113 12.87 -11.81 -2.71
N TYR A 114 11.59 -11.99 -2.38
CA TYR A 114 10.55 -12.25 -3.35
C TYR A 114 10.45 -11.13 -4.40
N PHE A 115 10.46 -9.87 -3.96
CA PHE A 115 10.46 -8.72 -4.87
C PHE A 115 11.82 -8.44 -5.52
N GLY A 116 12.91 -8.66 -4.81
CA GLY A 116 14.26 -8.34 -5.30
C GLY A 116 14.83 -9.36 -6.28
N GLY A 117 14.25 -10.56 -6.36
CA GLY A 117 14.73 -11.63 -7.24
C GLY A 117 16.08 -12.20 -6.83
N MET A 118 16.77 -12.80 -7.81
CA MET A 118 18.03 -13.54 -7.61
C MET A 118 19.29 -12.65 -7.54
N GLY A 119 19.16 -11.39 -7.90
CA GLY A 119 20.28 -10.44 -7.96
C GLY A 119 20.82 -10.01 -6.60
N GLY A 120 21.93 -9.29 -6.63
CA GLY A 120 22.46 -8.60 -5.45
C GLY A 120 21.48 -7.53 -4.95
N MET A 121 21.34 -7.41 -3.64
CA MET A 121 20.49 -6.41 -3.04
C MET A 121 21.32 -5.29 -2.46
N GLN A 122 20.93 -4.07 -2.76
CA GLN A 122 21.54 -2.87 -2.21
C GLN A 122 20.56 -2.19 -1.27
N MET A 123 21.02 -1.85 -0.06
CA MET A 123 20.24 -1.05 0.85
C MET A 123 20.01 0.35 0.27
N PRO A 124 18.79 0.89 0.35
CA PRO A 124 18.55 2.27 -0.07
C PRO A 124 19.32 3.26 0.82
N VAL A 125 19.74 4.37 0.22
CA VAL A 125 20.29 5.48 1.01
C VAL A 125 19.15 6.03 1.89
N PRO A 126 19.36 6.17 3.22
CA PRO A 126 18.32 6.68 4.08
C PRO A 126 17.98 8.14 3.76
N MET A 127 16.70 8.44 3.73
CA MET A 127 16.19 9.81 3.67
C MET A 127 15.68 10.19 5.05
N MET A 128 16.24 11.26 5.63
CA MET A 128 15.88 11.71 6.97
C MET A 128 15.17 13.06 6.89
N ASN A 129 13.89 13.08 7.23
CA ASN A 129 13.14 14.32 7.31
C ASN A 129 13.54 15.09 8.57
N VAL A 130 14.11 16.26 8.40
CA VAL A 130 14.66 17.08 9.49
C VAL A 130 13.83 18.34 9.78
N ILE A 131 12.98 18.77 8.84
CA ILE A 131 12.07 19.89 9.01
C ILE A 131 10.71 19.49 8.45
N ASN A 132 9.66 19.71 9.25
CA ASN A 132 8.28 19.53 8.83
C ASN A 132 7.50 20.82 9.04
N GLY A 133 6.72 21.22 8.02
CA GLY A 133 5.81 22.36 8.06
C GLY A 133 4.58 22.11 7.18
N GLY A 134 3.95 23.16 6.72
CA GLY A 134 2.77 23.05 5.86
C GLY A 134 1.68 22.15 6.43
N ALA A 135 1.23 21.17 5.66
CA ALA A 135 0.20 20.21 6.08
C ALA A 135 0.70 19.15 7.08
N HIS A 136 2.02 18.99 7.24
CA HIS A 136 2.64 17.95 8.07
C HIS A 136 2.90 18.36 9.52
N ALA A 137 2.85 19.66 9.83
CA ALA A 137 3.06 20.15 11.19
C ALA A 137 2.25 21.42 11.46
N ASN A 138 1.77 21.55 12.68
CA ASN A 138 1.07 22.75 13.13
C ASN A 138 2.10 23.81 13.62
N ASN A 139 2.73 24.51 12.68
CA ASN A 139 3.69 25.58 12.92
C ASN A 139 3.58 26.64 11.81
N SER A 140 4.43 27.65 11.84
CA SER A 140 4.45 28.78 10.89
C SER A 140 5.32 28.55 9.66
N LEU A 141 5.83 27.33 9.44
CA LEU A 141 6.65 27.02 8.27
C LEU A 141 5.78 26.64 7.08
N ASP A 142 5.98 27.32 5.95
CA ASP A 142 5.25 27.04 4.71
C ASP A 142 5.80 25.81 3.97
N LEU A 143 7.08 25.46 4.21
CA LEU A 143 7.72 24.31 3.60
C LEU A 143 7.29 23.01 4.29
N GLN A 144 6.76 22.08 3.50
CA GLN A 144 6.18 20.85 4.03
C GLN A 144 7.24 19.92 4.60
N GLU A 145 8.35 19.71 3.88
CA GLU A 145 9.41 18.80 4.28
C GLU A 145 10.78 19.26 3.78
N PHE A 146 11.80 19.01 4.59
CA PHE A 146 13.21 19.05 4.20
C PHE A 146 13.88 17.76 4.64
N MET A 147 14.52 17.09 3.68
CA MET A 147 15.20 15.84 3.91
C MET A 147 16.69 15.97 3.69
N ILE A 148 17.48 15.31 4.53
CA ILE A 148 18.90 15.05 4.28
C ILE A 148 19.06 13.62 3.79
N ILE A 149 19.97 13.46 2.82
CA ILE A 149 20.28 12.17 2.21
C ILE A 149 21.80 11.97 2.36
N PRO A 150 22.26 11.22 3.38
CA PRO A 150 23.69 11.03 3.66
C PRO A 150 24.30 10.01 2.69
N VAL A 151 24.66 10.46 1.50
CA VAL A 151 25.36 9.65 0.51
C VAL A 151 26.83 9.48 0.91
N GLY A 152 27.29 8.23 1.03
CA GLY A 152 28.70 7.93 1.34
C GLY A 152 29.08 8.01 2.82
N LEU A 153 28.12 8.21 3.73
CA LEU A 153 28.35 8.10 5.18
C LEU A 153 28.08 6.67 5.65
N SER A 154 28.94 6.17 6.52
CA SER A 154 28.69 4.93 7.24
C SER A 154 27.94 5.23 8.54
N LEU A 155 26.82 4.55 8.80
CA LEU A 155 26.08 4.67 10.06
C LEU A 155 26.91 4.27 11.29
N ILE A 156 28.03 3.56 11.08
CA ILE A 156 28.95 3.10 12.14
C ILE A 156 29.91 4.23 12.58
N HIS A 157 30.09 5.26 11.75
CA HIS A 157 31.05 6.33 12.00
C HIS A 157 30.39 7.66 12.45
N ILE A 158 29.11 7.62 12.77
CA ILE A 158 28.39 8.70 13.44
C ILE A 158 28.37 8.43 14.94
#